data_4f944782657af03eb74fc99a3ad2210c
#
_entry.id   4f944782657af03eb74fc99a3ad2210c
#
_cell.length_a   1.000
_cell.length_b   1.000
_cell.length_c   1.000
_cell.angle_alpha   90.00
_cell.angle_beta   90.00
_cell.angle_gamma   90.00
#
_symmetry.space_group_name_H-M   'P 1'
#
loop_
_entity.id
_entity.type
_entity.pdbx_description
1 polymer ?
#
loop_
_entity_poly.entity_id
_entity_poly.type
_entity_poly.pdbx_seq_one_letter_code
_entity_poly.pdbx_strand_id
1 'polypeptide(L)'
;MKKGLCLGICLGLLGGMLAGCGQGAAEEPLPGTEETLSEKETEETADISMYHKMTVDIRQTYQTMESFGTSGAWWSQYVGGFTECVDDSGVSSRERIATLLFDREEGIGLTCYRFNLGAGSADSRKGTYSDIHRRAQSFETEEGVYDFTKDANAVWFLEKAVELGVEEVVLFCNSPLERLTDNGTAQTTAGEKSNISPENYGAFADYVMDVAEHFLEEGIPVKFLSPINEPQWEWTEGQEGAHYEPGQTAELYLAFLDELESREALADVKLSGPESGEWGGRALEYTKALLADERLAAHFDTLDNHSYWSDETAKKSYRNYMKVYHPDVKLRTSEWCEMVNGSDVTMDSAFHLAQEIAEDLRILNVVSWQNWVAVAPGGYRDGLIYIDEKSQKFRALKRLWSFGNYSRYVRPGYVRVDIQADAREQEKMLPTAFTGVNEDGKEELVMVFINDSVTAQEFVLEGCGDYDRIAVYETSDARDLECVLEDAFSADAPVTVPEMSVVTVVLKKE
;
A
#
# COMPACT_ATOMS: atom_id res chain seq x y z
N MET A 1 -24.78 -43.83 -8.44
CA MET A 1 -24.51 -44.99 -9.33
C MET A 1 -23.17 -44.76 -10.00
N LYS A 2 -22.25 -45.77 -9.83
CA LYS A 2 -20.95 -45.99 -10.52
C LYS A 2 -19.89 -44.88 -10.39
N LYS A 3 -18.96 -44.91 -9.52
CA LYS A 3 -17.71 -45.69 -9.24
C LYS A 3 -16.89 -45.95 -10.53
N GLY A 4 -15.70 -45.38 -10.58
CA GLY A 4 -14.62 -45.67 -11.50
C GLY A 4 -13.29 -45.32 -10.88
N LEU A 5 -12.72 -46.32 -10.21
CA LEU A 5 -11.38 -46.34 -9.60
C LEU A 5 -10.39 -46.80 -10.69
N CYS A 6 -9.21 -46.19 -10.81
CA CYS A 6 -8.07 -46.84 -11.43
C CYS A 6 -6.79 -46.59 -10.65
N LEU A 7 -6.26 -47.67 -10.18
CA LEU A 7 -5.00 -47.91 -9.46
C LEU A 7 -3.93 -48.31 -10.48
N GLY A 8 -2.68 -48.07 -10.18
CA GLY A 8 -1.55 -48.69 -10.87
C GLY A 8 -0.24 -47.96 -10.60
N ILE A 9 0.47 -48.33 -9.64
CA ILE A 9 1.49 -49.37 -9.38
C ILE A 9 2.90 -48.82 -9.63
N CYS A 10 3.65 -48.79 -8.51
CA CYS A 10 5.11 -48.66 -8.38
C CYS A 10 5.85 -49.81 -9.05
N LEU A 11 7.06 -49.55 -9.55
CA LEU A 11 8.17 -50.50 -9.39
C LEU A 11 9.51 -49.73 -9.43
N GLY A 12 10.28 -49.93 -8.39
CA GLY A 12 11.66 -49.57 -8.26
C GLY A 12 12.58 -50.68 -8.78
N LEU A 13 13.84 -50.34 -8.91
CA LEU A 13 14.93 -51.31 -8.88
C LEU A 13 16.23 -50.67 -8.40
N LEU A 14 16.83 -51.34 -7.45
CA LEU A 14 18.16 -51.15 -6.83
C LEU A 14 19.31 -51.61 -7.75
N GLY A 15 20.49 -51.17 -7.42
CA GLY A 15 21.78 -51.79 -7.63
C GLY A 15 22.82 -50.90 -8.33
N GLY A 16 24.04 -50.79 -7.91
CA GLY A 16 24.84 -51.46 -6.97
C GLY A 16 26.26 -50.80 -6.94
N MET A 17 26.89 -50.92 -5.78
CA MET A 17 28.28 -50.50 -5.50
C MET A 17 29.30 -51.26 -6.36
N LEU A 18 30.42 -50.58 -6.64
CA LEU A 18 31.75 -51.23 -6.63
C LEU A 18 32.85 -50.22 -6.33
N ALA A 19 33.58 -50.51 -5.27
CA ALA A 19 34.83 -49.86 -4.85
C ALA A 19 36.01 -50.41 -5.63
N GLY A 20 36.98 -49.53 -5.86
CA GLY A 20 38.31 -49.93 -6.40
C GLY A 20 39.41 -49.07 -5.81
N CYS A 21 40.17 -49.62 -4.87
CA CYS A 21 41.42 -49.09 -4.35
C CYS A 21 42.55 -49.29 -5.37
N GLY A 22 43.43 -48.28 -5.54
CA GLY A 22 44.69 -48.38 -6.20
C GLY A 22 45.71 -47.43 -5.61
N GLN A 23 46.65 -47.97 -4.83
CA GLN A 23 47.85 -47.29 -4.32
C GLN A 23 48.91 -47.18 -5.44
N GLY A 24 49.73 -46.12 -5.39
CA GLY A 24 50.99 -46.07 -6.16
C GLY A 24 51.70 -44.75 -6.14
N ALA A 25 52.66 -44.67 -5.22
CA ALA A 25 54.02 -44.12 -5.33
C ALA A 25 54.25 -42.59 -5.50
N ALA A 26 54.98 -42.08 -4.53
CA ALA A 26 55.66 -40.81 -4.45
C ALA A 26 56.85 -40.71 -5.39
N GLU A 27 57.04 -39.55 -6.02
CA GLU A 27 58.34 -39.07 -6.55
C GLU A 27 58.62 -37.68 -6.03
N GLU A 28 59.90 -37.48 -5.58
CA GLU A 28 60.42 -36.23 -5.01
C GLU A 28 60.72 -35.16 -6.07
N PRO A 29 60.93 -33.91 -5.66
CA PRO A 29 60.96 -32.76 -6.55
C PRO A 29 62.41 -32.39 -6.97
N LEU A 30 62.57 -31.85 -8.18
CA LEU A 30 63.74 -31.15 -8.63
C LEU A 30 63.56 -29.62 -8.50
N PRO A 31 64.65 -28.87 -8.21
CA PRO A 31 64.61 -27.48 -7.83
C PRO A 31 64.79 -26.51 -9.00
N GLY A 32 64.08 -25.39 -8.85
CA GLY A 32 64.61 -24.10 -9.33
C GLY A 32 64.01 -23.54 -10.60
N THR A 33 63.29 -22.51 -10.50
CA THR A 33 63.58 -21.10 -10.90
C THR A 33 62.47 -20.20 -10.51
N GLU A 34 62.71 -19.24 -9.63
CA GLU A 34 61.85 -18.10 -9.37
C GLU A 34 61.79 -17.22 -10.63
N GLU A 35 60.68 -17.26 -11.33
CA GLU A 35 60.21 -16.17 -12.18
C GLU A 35 59.03 -15.48 -11.46
N THR A 36 59.30 -14.30 -10.94
CA THR A 36 58.30 -13.36 -10.50
C THR A 36 57.45 -12.90 -11.69
N LEU A 37 56.33 -13.60 -11.91
CA LEU A 37 55.26 -13.09 -12.76
C LEU A 37 54.45 -12.09 -11.92
N SER A 38 54.62 -10.83 -12.23
CA SER A 38 53.68 -9.77 -11.85
C SER A 38 52.36 -10.10 -12.56
N GLU A 39 51.42 -10.66 -11.81
CA GLU A 39 50.01 -10.69 -12.21
C GLU A 39 49.52 -9.25 -12.24
N LYS A 40 49.48 -8.66 -13.44
CA LYS A 40 48.56 -7.62 -13.74
C LYS A 40 47.18 -8.31 -13.81
N GLU A 41 46.36 -8.15 -12.77
CA GLU A 41 44.92 -8.30 -12.92
C GLU A 41 44.49 -7.31 -14.01
N THR A 42 44.33 -7.81 -15.23
CA THR A 42 43.49 -7.13 -16.22
C THR A 42 42.07 -7.36 -15.75
N GLU A 43 41.42 -6.33 -15.19
CA GLU A 43 39.99 -6.25 -15.15
C GLU A 43 39.47 -6.51 -16.58
N GLU A 44 38.96 -7.72 -16.82
CA GLU A 44 38.13 -7.99 -17.98
C GLU A 44 36.88 -7.13 -17.84
N THR A 45 36.86 -5.98 -18.51
CA THR A 45 35.62 -5.23 -18.69
C THR A 45 34.63 -6.15 -19.40
N ALA A 46 33.56 -6.56 -18.70
CA ALA A 46 32.51 -7.37 -19.27
C ALA A 46 32.00 -6.69 -20.56
N ASP A 47 31.79 -7.46 -21.61
CA ASP A 47 31.21 -6.92 -22.84
C ASP A 47 29.71 -6.60 -22.60
N ILE A 48 29.43 -5.38 -22.13
CA ILE A 48 28.08 -4.89 -21.80
C ILE A 48 27.15 -4.84 -23.02
N SER A 49 27.69 -5.00 -24.26
CA SER A 49 26.85 -5.03 -25.46
C SER A 49 25.91 -6.23 -25.52
N MET A 50 26.09 -7.22 -24.64
CA MET A 50 25.23 -8.42 -24.52
C MET A 50 23.99 -8.19 -23.69
N TYR A 51 23.96 -7.18 -22.81
CA TYR A 51 22.84 -6.95 -21.91
C TYR A 51 21.86 -5.95 -22.47
N HIS A 52 20.59 -6.14 -22.14
CA HIS A 52 19.56 -5.14 -22.33
C HIS A 52 19.80 -3.92 -21.43
N LYS A 53 19.16 -2.82 -21.75
CA LYS A 53 19.36 -1.55 -21.08
C LYS A 53 18.08 -1.06 -20.42
N MET A 54 18.24 -0.59 -19.18
CA MET A 54 17.28 0.25 -18.49
C MET A 54 17.84 1.66 -18.42
N THR A 55 17.24 2.60 -19.16
CA THR A 55 17.70 3.98 -19.20
C THR A 55 16.88 4.83 -18.25
N VAL A 56 17.54 5.48 -17.28
CA VAL A 56 16.92 6.41 -16.34
C VAL A 56 17.22 7.85 -16.75
N ASP A 57 16.21 8.68 -16.91
CA ASP A 57 16.36 10.13 -17.09
C ASP A 57 15.80 10.89 -15.87
N ILE A 58 16.67 11.23 -14.93
CA ILE A 58 16.30 11.98 -13.71
C ILE A 58 15.81 13.41 -13.99
N ARG A 59 16.01 13.93 -15.20
CA ARG A 59 15.54 15.28 -15.60
C ARG A 59 14.07 15.26 -16.05
N GLN A 60 13.56 14.11 -16.45
CA GLN A 60 12.16 13.93 -16.78
C GLN A 60 11.41 13.48 -15.53
N THR A 61 10.79 14.46 -14.86
CA THR A 61 10.10 14.27 -13.59
C THR A 61 8.59 14.15 -13.75
N TYR A 62 7.97 13.45 -12.78
CA TYR A 62 6.53 13.27 -12.69
C TYR A 62 6.03 13.72 -11.29
N GLN A 63 5.19 12.92 -10.64
CA GLN A 63 4.67 13.26 -9.32
C GLN A 63 5.73 13.18 -8.22
N THR A 64 5.53 13.97 -7.16
CA THR A 64 6.22 13.83 -5.88
C THR A 64 5.38 12.94 -4.98
N MET A 65 5.96 11.92 -4.40
CA MET A 65 5.28 11.00 -3.49
C MET A 65 4.99 11.68 -2.16
N GLU A 66 3.78 11.52 -1.65
CA GLU A 66 3.36 12.02 -0.35
C GLU A 66 3.32 10.90 0.69
N SER A 67 2.78 9.70 0.31
CA SER A 67 2.68 8.61 1.27
C SER A 67 2.42 7.25 0.61
N PHE A 68 2.71 6.19 1.39
CA PHE A 68 2.13 4.86 1.23
C PHE A 68 1.43 4.49 2.53
N GLY A 69 0.22 3.91 2.44
CA GLY A 69 -0.61 3.72 3.61
C GLY A 69 -1.49 2.48 3.58
N THR A 70 -2.28 2.34 4.64
CA THR A 70 -3.28 1.29 4.77
C THR A 70 -4.47 1.73 5.61
N SER A 71 -5.64 1.09 5.38
CA SER A 71 -6.82 1.29 6.22
C SER A 71 -6.77 0.45 7.50
N GLY A 72 -7.20 1.05 8.62
CA GLY A 72 -7.42 0.41 9.91
C GLY A 72 -8.79 -0.25 10.06
N ALA A 73 -9.74 0.00 9.14
CA ALA A 73 -11.06 -0.61 9.18
C ALA A 73 -10.96 -2.11 8.86
N TRP A 74 -11.55 -2.87 9.56
CA TRP A 74 -12.21 -2.94 10.86
C TRP A 74 -11.34 -3.70 11.85
N TRP A 75 -10.22 -4.21 11.34
CA TRP A 75 -9.31 -5.10 12.06
C TRP A 75 -8.71 -4.46 13.31
N SER A 76 -8.41 -3.16 13.27
CA SER A 76 -7.78 -2.46 14.38
C SER A 76 -8.64 -2.50 15.66
N GLN A 77 -9.97 -2.49 15.52
CA GLN A 77 -10.94 -2.53 16.61
C GLN A 77 -10.83 -3.79 17.50
N TYR A 78 -10.36 -4.92 16.96
CA TYR A 78 -10.22 -6.15 17.72
C TYR A 78 -8.77 -6.61 17.84
N VAL A 79 -7.93 -6.40 16.84
CA VAL A 79 -6.51 -6.76 16.88
C VAL A 79 -5.73 -5.91 17.90
N GLY A 80 -6.18 -4.68 18.19
CA GLY A 80 -5.66 -3.88 19.30
C GLY A 80 -5.77 -4.56 20.67
N GLY A 81 -6.67 -5.54 20.81
CA GLY A 81 -6.79 -6.40 21.98
C GLY A 81 -5.84 -7.61 22.01
N PHE A 82 -4.98 -7.84 21.00
CA PHE A 82 -4.10 -9.02 20.92
C PHE A 82 -2.86 -8.87 21.82
N THR A 83 -3.07 -9.04 23.11
CA THR A 83 -2.05 -8.88 24.15
C THR A 83 -1.60 -10.18 24.82
N GLU A 84 -2.36 -11.28 24.61
CA GLU A 84 -2.12 -12.55 25.29
C GLU A 84 -1.08 -13.43 24.56
N CYS A 85 -1.01 -13.35 23.23
CA CYS A 85 0.00 -14.06 22.45
C CYS A 85 1.25 -13.20 22.37
N VAL A 86 2.32 -13.63 23.02
CA VAL A 86 3.63 -12.96 23.03
C VAL A 86 4.68 -13.86 22.40
N ASP A 87 5.66 -13.27 21.74
CA ASP A 87 6.82 -13.97 21.19
C ASP A 87 7.87 -14.30 22.29
N ASP A 88 8.98 -14.91 21.89
CA ASP A 88 10.07 -15.31 22.80
C ASP A 88 10.76 -14.12 23.49
N SER A 89 10.61 -12.91 22.91
CA SER A 89 11.10 -11.64 23.51
C SER A 89 10.07 -10.95 24.42
N GLY A 90 8.86 -11.51 24.52
CA GLY A 90 7.78 -10.98 25.34
C GLY A 90 6.97 -9.87 24.66
N VAL A 91 7.14 -9.68 23.33
CA VAL A 91 6.40 -8.68 22.55
C VAL A 91 5.07 -9.28 22.07
N SER A 92 3.98 -8.54 22.27
CA SER A 92 2.64 -9.00 21.91
C SER A 92 2.39 -9.00 20.41
N SER A 93 1.42 -9.80 19.96
CA SER A 93 1.04 -9.86 18.53
C SER A 93 0.62 -8.52 17.98
N ARG A 94 -0.11 -7.69 18.73
CA ARG A 94 -0.50 -6.35 18.25
C ARG A 94 0.72 -5.46 18.01
N GLU A 95 1.71 -5.50 18.90
CA GLU A 95 2.96 -4.73 18.76
C GLU A 95 3.77 -5.20 17.56
N ARG A 96 3.89 -6.53 17.36
CA ARG A 96 4.57 -7.07 16.18
C ARG A 96 3.86 -6.71 14.87
N ILE A 97 2.54 -6.74 14.84
CA ILE A 97 1.75 -6.31 13.69
C ILE A 97 1.98 -4.82 13.40
N ALA A 98 1.96 -3.97 14.41
CA ALA A 98 2.25 -2.55 14.25
C ALA A 98 3.67 -2.31 13.73
N THR A 99 4.68 -2.99 14.28
CA THR A 99 6.07 -2.95 13.80
C THR A 99 6.16 -3.36 12.34
N LEU A 100 5.55 -4.48 11.93
CA LEU A 100 5.57 -4.95 10.54
C LEU A 100 4.96 -3.93 9.55
N LEU A 101 3.97 -3.17 9.98
CA LEU A 101 3.30 -2.19 9.12
C LEU A 101 4.05 -0.84 9.07
N PHE A 102 4.47 -0.32 10.21
CA PHE A 102 4.84 1.09 10.32
C PHE A 102 6.33 1.31 10.58
N ASP A 103 7.03 0.38 11.24
CA ASP A 103 8.46 0.52 11.46
C ASP A 103 9.24 0.38 10.16
N ARG A 104 10.18 1.29 9.91
CA ARG A 104 10.95 1.32 8.67
C ARG A 104 12.05 0.27 8.62
N GLU A 105 12.62 -0.12 9.76
CA GLU A 105 13.74 -1.03 9.83
C GLU A 105 13.29 -2.50 9.87
N GLU A 106 12.30 -2.80 10.71
CA GLU A 106 11.79 -4.16 10.92
C GLU A 106 10.55 -4.49 10.07
N GLY A 107 9.84 -3.45 9.58
CA GLY A 107 8.60 -3.59 8.82
C GLY A 107 8.67 -3.00 7.42
N ILE A 108 7.53 -2.57 6.90
CA ILE A 108 7.41 -1.99 5.55
C ILE A 108 7.36 -0.45 5.56
N GLY A 109 7.41 0.20 6.73
CA GLY A 109 7.57 1.64 6.90
C GLY A 109 6.44 2.47 6.27
N LEU A 110 5.18 2.09 6.44
CA LEU A 110 4.05 2.90 5.96
C LEU A 110 4.03 4.27 6.63
N THR A 111 3.71 5.31 5.87
CA THR A 111 3.71 6.71 6.30
C THR A 111 2.33 7.33 6.41
N CYS A 112 1.29 6.61 5.96
CA CYS A 112 -0.10 7.03 6.05
C CYS A 112 -0.95 5.96 6.72
N TYR A 113 -1.88 6.39 7.60
CA TYR A 113 -2.87 5.53 8.22
C TYR A 113 -4.28 6.10 8.05
N ARG A 114 -5.16 5.34 7.40
CA ARG A 114 -6.57 5.70 7.18
C ARG A 114 -7.41 5.12 8.30
N PHE A 115 -7.74 5.95 9.29
CA PHE A 115 -8.50 5.59 10.49
C PHE A 115 -10.00 5.62 10.22
N ASN A 116 -10.71 4.52 10.55
CA ASN A 116 -12.16 4.43 10.39
C ASN A 116 -12.89 5.11 11.56
N LEU A 117 -13.55 6.22 11.29
CA LEU A 117 -14.37 6.92 12.25
C LEU A 117 -15.80 6.33 12.24
N GLY A 118 -16.12 5.57 13.27
CA GLY A 118 -17.36 4.79 13.33
C GLY A 118 -18.63 5.61 13.53
N ALA A 119 -19.72 5.12 12.98
CA ALA A 119 -21.05 5.74 13.05
C ALA A 119 -21.88 5.33 14.29
N GLY A 120 -21.38 4.42 15.14
CA GLY A 120 -22.06 3.96 16.36
C GLY A 120 -22.82 2.64 16.21
N SER A 121 -22.69 1.91 15.10
CA SER A 121 -23.39 0.64 14.88
C SER A 121 -23.01 -0.46 15.86
N ALA A 122 -21.80 -0.41 16.44
CA ALA A 122 -21.36 -1.33 17.48
C ALA A 122 -22.11 -1.13 18.79
N ASP A 123 -22.51 0.09 19.10
CA ASP A 123 -23.26 0.45 20.31
C ASP A 123 -24.75 0.14 20.17
N SER A 124 -25.36 0.55 19.07
CA SER A 124 -26.81 0.42 18.83
C SER A 124 -27.26 -0.99 18.49
N ARG A 125 -26.37 -1.79 17.85
CA ARG A 125 -26.66 -3.12 17.31
C ARG A 125 -27.78 -3.15 16.26
N LYS A 126 -28.11 -2.01 15.65
CA LYS A 126 -29.08 -1.91 14.55
C LYS A 126 -28.45 -2.29 13.22
N GLY A 127 -29.24 -2.38 12.15
CA GLY A 127 -28.79 -2.74 10.82
C GLY A 127 -28.44 -4.21 10.62
N THR A 128 -28.10 -4.60 9.38
CA THR A 128 -27.80 -5.98 8.97
C THR A 128 -26.30 -6.13 8.66
N TYR A 129 -25.61 -6.85 9.52
CA TYR A 129 -24.17 -7.10 9.41
C TYR A 129 -23.89 -8.59 9.42
N SER A 130 -23.13 -9.08 8.45
CA SER A 130 -22.73 -10.48 8.38
C SER A 130 -21.55 -10.80 9.32
N ASP A 131 -20.75 -9.79 9.63
CA ASP A 131 -19.61 -9.88 10.53
C ASP A 131 -19.73 -8.81 11.62
N ILE A 132 -19.62 -9.24 12.88
CA ILE A 132 -19.71 -8.36 14.06
C ILE A 132 -18.59 -7.30 14.05
N HIS A 133 -17.42 -7.63 13.51
CA HIS A 133 -16.26 -6.74 13.47
C HIS A 133 -16.44 -5.57 12.49
N ARG A 134 -17.42 -5.64 11.57
CA ARG A 134 -17.75 -4.55 10.65
C ARG A 134 -18.66 -3.47 11.27
N ARG A 135 -18.94 -3.58 12.56
CA ARG A 135 -19.58 -2.55 13.35
C ARG A 135 -18.53 -1.69 14.03
N ALA A 136 -18.69 -0.39 14.04
CA ALA A 136 -17.78 0.53 14.70
C ALA A 136 -18.46 1.32 15.82
N GLN A 137 -17.69 1.70 16.84
CA GLN A 137 -18.13 2.59 17.89
C GLN A 137 -18.05 4.05 17.41
N SER A 138 -18.92 4.91 17.93
CA SER A 138 -18.82 6.36 17.77
C SER A 138 -18.21 6.97 19.04
N PHE A 139 -17.40 8.01 18.90
CA PHE A 139 -16.91 8.78 20.04
C PHE A 139 -18.01 9.66 20.65
N GLU A 140 -18.99 10.10 19.85
CA GLU A 140 -20.14 10.81 20.36
C GLU A 140 -21.15 9.82 20.93
N THR A 141 -21.52 10.00 22.20
CA THR A 141 -22.47 9.14 22.92
C THR A 141 -23.89 9.72 22.97
N GLU A 142 -24.01 11.02 23.05
CA GLU A 142 -25.22 11.83 22.92
C GLU A 142 -24.80 13.11 22.17
N GLU A 143 -25.73 13.85 21.60
CA GLU A 143 -25.47 15.09 20.87
C GLU A 143 -24.55 16.04 21.65
N GLY A 144 -23.36 16.30 21.11
CA GLY A 144 -22.31 17.14 21.72
C GLY A 144 -21.65 16.55 22.97
N VAL A 145 -21.84 15.25 23.27
CA VAL A 145 -21.23 14.58 24.42
C VAL A 145 -20.31 13.48 23.95
N TYR A 146 -19.03 13.65 24.16
CA TYR A 146 -17.96 12.76 23.68
C TYR A 146 -17.41 11.87 24.78
N ASP A 147 -17.05 10.62 24.42
CA ASP A 147 -16.29 9.67 25.21
C ASP A 147 -15.13 9.13 24.35
N PHE A 148 -13.98 9.76 24.42
CA PHE A 148 -12.79 9.36 23.67
C PHE A 148 -12.08 8.13 24.24
N THR A 149 -12.61 7.47 25.27
CA THR A 149 -12.15 6.15 25.71
C THR A 149 -12.75 5.01 24.89
N LYS A 150 -13.74 5.32 24.01
CA LYS A 150 -14.34 4.36 23.09
C LYS A 150 -13.37 4.03 21.95
N ASP A 151 -13.64 2.91 21.29
CA ASP A 151 -12.81 2.35 20.21
C ASP A 151 -11.30 2.25 20.57
N ALA A 152 -11.03 1.99 21.84
CA ALA A 152 -9.69 2.04 22.43
C ALA A 152 -8.65 1.15 21.71
N ASN A 153 -9.09 0.03 21.09
CA ASN A 153 -8.19 -0.84 20.33
C ASN A 153 -7.77 -0.20 19.00
N ALA A 154 -8.68 0.45 18.30
CA ALA A 154 -8.37 1.15 17.05
C ALA A 154 -7.52 2.40 17.35
N VAL A 155 -7.84 3.15 18.40
CA VAL A 155 -7.04 4.29 18.86
C VAL A 155 -5.63 3.86 19.24
N TRP A 156 -5.46 2.72 19.91
CA TRP A 156 -4.12 2.17 20.20
C TRP A 156 -3.28 1.97 18.92
N PHE A 157 -3.87 1.45 17.83
CA PHE A 157 -3.16 1.32 16.57
C PHE A 157 -2.85 2.65 15.92
N LEU A 158 -3.74 3.64 16.04
CA LEU A 158 -3.51 5.00 15.55
C LEU A 158 -2.31 5.64 16.24
N GLU A 159 -2.29 5.62 17.58
CA GLU A 159 -1.18 6.15 18.39
C GLU A 159 0.13 5.41 18.11
N LYS A 160 0.08 4.07 18.02
CA LYS A 160 1.26 3.25 17.73
C LYS A 160 1.79 3.45 16.32
N ALA A 161 0.93 3.66 15.32
CA ALA A 161 1.34 4.00 13.96
C ALA A 161 2.12 5.33 13.92
N VAL A 162 1.64 6.35 14.65
CA VAL A 162 2.33 7.64 14.76
C VAL A 162 3.67 7.50 15.51
N GLU A 163 3.71 6.74 16.60
CA GLU A 163 4.96 6.45 17.34
C GLU A 163 6.01 5.79 16.43
N LEU A 164 5.59 4.94 15.48
CA LEU A 164 6.44 4.20 14.55
C LEU A 164 6.72 4.93 13.24
N GLY A 165 6.28 6.19 13.06
CA GLY A 165 6.68 7.04 11.94
C GLY A 165 5.60 7.36 10.92
N VAL A 166 4.31 7.16 11.22
CA VAL A 166 3.22 7.68 10.39
C VAL A 166 3.16 9.21 10.53
N GLU A 167 3.21 9.91 9.40
CA GLU A 167 3.21 11.37 9.30
C GLU A 167 1.89 11.93 8.73
N GLU A 168 1.03 11.05 8.25
CA GLU A 168 -0.25 11.39 7.62
C GLU A 168 -1.36 10.48 8.14
N VAL A 169 -2.38 11.07 8.75
CA VAL A 169 -3.60 10.38 9.16
C VAL A 169 -4.79 10.92 8.36
N VAL A 170 -5.56 9.99 7.79
CA VAL A 170 -6.86 10.26 7.15
C VAL A 170 -7.94 9.77 8.08
N LEU A 171 -8.83 10.65 8.54
CA LEU A 171 -10.05 10.23 9.24
C LEU A 171 -11.14 10.01 8.19
N PHE A 172 -11.64 8.79 8.05
CA PHE A 172 -12.67 8.50 7.06
C PHE A 172 -13.93 7.92 7.70
N CYS A 173 -15.09 8.26 7.13
CA CYS A 173 -16.39 7.79 7.55
C CYS A 173 -16.99 6.86 6.49
N ASN A 174 -17.44 5.67 6.89
CA ASN A 174 -18.30 4.85 6.03
C ASN A 174 -19.74 5.36 6.00
N SER A 175 -20.23 5.93 7.09
CA SER A 175 -21.58 6.45 7.26
C SER A 175 -21.57 7.65 8.19
N PRO A 176 -22.55 8.57 8.09
CA PRO A 176 -22.87 9.52 9.15
C PRO A 176 -23.22 8.80 10.45
N LEU A 177 -23.10 9.50 11.58
CA LEU A 177 -23.59 8.99 12.87
C LEU A 177 -25.04 8.49 12.76
N GLU A 178 -25.34 7.32 13.34
CA GLU A 178 -26.69 6.73 13.29
C GLU A 178 -27.81 7.69 13.75
N ARG A 179 -27.53 8.57 14.72
CA ARG A 179 -28.50 9.57 15.19
C ARG A 179 -28.86 10.62 14.15
N LEU A 180 -27.96 10.86 13.17
CA LEU A 180 -28.15 11.84 12.10
C LEU A 180 -28.75 11.24 10.83
N THR A 181 -28.84 9.90 10.77
CA THR A 181 -29.38 9.21 9.60
C THR A 181 -30.89 9.18 9.62
N ASP A 182 -31.50 9.24 8.45
CA ASP A 182 -32.98 9.30 8.29
C ASP A 182 -33.69 8.03 8.79
N ASN A 183 -33.02 6.87 8.69
CA ASN A 183 -33.56 5.59 9.13
C ASN A 183 -33.03 5.14 10.52
N GLY A 184 -32.14 5.91 11.14
CA GLY A 184 -31.55 5.62 12.45
C GLY A 184 -30.61 4.42 12.46
N THR A 185 -30.01 4.08 11.31
CA THR A 185 -28.97 3.04 11.15
C THR A 185 -27.82 3.56 10.30
N ALA A 186 -26.62 2.97 10.45
CA ALA A 186 -25.46 3.31 9.64
C ALA A 186 -25.47 2.61 8.26
N GLN A 187 -26.64 2.37 7.69
CA GLN A 187 -26.84 1.73 6.38
C GLN A 187 -27.99 2.41 5.64
N THR A 188 -27.83 2.61 4.33
CA THR A 188 -28.87 3.21 3.48
C THR A 188 -30.02 2.23 3.26
N THR A 189 -31.24 2.70 3.19
CA THR A 189 -32.40 1.90 2.77
C THR A 189 -32.39 1.69 1.27
N ALA A 190 -32.66 0.48 0.79
CA ALA A 190 -32.64 0.15 -0.64
C ALA A 190 -33.54 1.07 -1.47
N GLY A 191 -32.99 1.62 -2.55
CA GLY A 191 -33.65 2.54 -3.45
C GLY A 191 -33.78 3.98 -2.96
N GLU A 192 -33.23 4.32 -1.79
CA GLU A 192 -33.09 5.70 -1.33
C GLU A 192 -31.81 6.34 -1.91
N LYS A 193 -31.85 7.66 -2.07
CA LYS A 193 -30.75 8.42 -2.67
C LYS A 193 -29.64 8.75 -1.67
N SER A 194 -29.97 8.81 -0.40
CA SER A 194 -29.07 9.10 0.71
C SER A 194 -29.72 8.66 2.01
N ASN A 195 -28.94 8.46 3.04
CA ASN A 195 -29.40 8.14 4.39
C ASN A 195 -29.27 9.31 5.38
N ILE A 196 -29.01 10.51 4.88
CA ILE A 196 -28.91 11.73 5.70
C ILE A 196 -29.55 12.90 4.96
N SER A 197 -30.44 13.62 5.67
CA SER A 197 -31.07 14.84 5.15
C SER A 197 -30.12 16.03 5.20
N PRO A 198 -30.23 17.00 4.26
CA PRO A 198 -29.34 18.17 4.20
C PRO A 198 -29.29 19.01 5.48
N GLU A 199 -30.37 19.04 6.26
CA GLU A 199 -30.40 19.72 7.56
C GLU A 199 -29.45 19.15 8.60
N ASN A 200 -28.98 17.90 8.41
CA ASN A 200 -28.06 17.22 9.30
C ASN A 200 -26.59 17.26 8.81
N TYR A 201 -26.31 17.82 7.62
CA TYR A 201 -24.95 17.87 7.07
C TYR A 201 -23.99 18.66 7.97
N GLY A 202 -24.42 19.81 8.51
CA GLY A 202 -23.63 20.60 9.44
C GLY A 202 -23.32 19.87 10.74
N ALA A 203 -24.30 19.17 11.33
CA ALA A 203 -24.08 18.37 12.54
C ALA A 203 -23.16 17.17 12.31
N PHE A 204 -23.15 16.59 11.11
CA PHE A 204 -22.20 15.55 10.73
C PHE A 204 -20.78 16.11 10.56
N ALA A 205 -20.66 17.27 9.94
CA ALA A 205 -19.37 17.97 9.79
C ALA A 205 -18.81 18.33 11.18
N ASP A 206 -19.60 18.92 12.05
CA ASP A 206 -19.25 19.29 13.42
C ASP A 206 -18.65 18.10 14.21
N TYR A 207 -19.32 16.94 14.18
CA TYR A 207 -18.81 15.71 14.80
C TYR A 207 -17.43 15.31 14.29
N VAL A 208 -17.23 15.30 12.98
CA VAL A 208 -15.94 14.89 12.39
C VAL A 208 -14.83 15.89 12.73
N MET A 209 -15.16 17.18 12.75
CA MET A 209 -14.22 18.25 13.13
C MET A 209 -13.85 18.16 14.63
N ASP A 210 -14.80 17.93 15.53
CA ASP A 210 -14.54 17.77 16.96
C ASP A 210 -13.59 16.61 17.25
N VAL A 211 -13.76 15.46 16.54
CA VAL A 211 -12.84 14.33 16.66
C VAL A 211 -11.47 14.66 16.07
N ALA A 212 -11.42 15.39 14.95
CA ALA A 212 -10.16 15.81 14.35
C ALA A 212 -9.37 16.76 15.26
N GLU A 213 -10.04 17.74 15.87
CA GLU A 213 -9.42 18.65 16.84
C GLU A 213 -8.87 17.89 18.05
N HIS A 214 -9.65 16.96 18.62
CA HIS A 214 -9.19 16.11 19.73
C HIS A 214 -7.92 15.32 19.34
N PHE A 215 -7.89 14.65 18.21
CA PHE A 215 -6.72 13.90 17.78
C PHE A 215 -5.51 14.78 17.49
N LEU A 216 -5.68 15.98 16.94
CA LEU A 216 -4.60 16.96 16.80
C LEU A 216 -4.06 17.42 18.16
N GLU A 217 -4.93 17.65 19.15
CA GLU A 217 -4.52 18.00 20.53
C GLU A 217 -3.72 16.87 21.19
N GLU A 218 -4.02 15.60 20.89
CA GLU A 218 -3.26 14.42 21.32
C GLU A 218 -1.97 14.17 20.49
N GLY A 219 -1.68 15.03 19.50
CA GLY A 219 -0.46 14.94 18.68
C GLY A 219 -0.55 14.01 17.49
N ILE A 220 -1.75 13.55 17.13
CA ILE A 220 -1.98 12.73 15.93
C ILE A 220 -1.95 13.64 14.69
N PRO A 221 -1.13 13.37 13.66
CA PRO A 221 -1.00 14.23 12.48
C PRO A 221 -2.16 14.05 11.49
N VAL A 222 -3.37 14.47 11.89
CA VAL A 222 -4.54 14.47 11.01
C VAL A 222 -4.29 15.45 9.86
N LYS A 223 -4.31 14.94 8.62
CA LYS A 223 -4.11 15.73 7.40
C LYS A 223 -5.35 15.79 6.52
N PHE A 224 -6.17 14.74 6.53
CA PHE A 224 -7.34 14.64 5.67
C PHE A 224 -8.57 14.14 6.43
N LEU A 225 -9.72 14.68 6.04
CA LEU A 225 -11.05 14.24 6.49
C LEU A 225 -11.82 13.76 5.26
N SER A 226 -12.23 12.49 5.29
CA SER A 226 -12.99 11.83 4.23
C SER A 226 -14.39 11.48 4.74
N PRO A 227 -15.41 12.33 4.49
CA PRO A 227 -16.75 12.16 5.08
C PRO A 227 -17.60 11.07 4.42
N ILE A 228 -17.15 10.56 3.28
CA ILE A 228 -17.89 9.53 2.52
C ILE A 228 -16.94 8.43 2.07
N ASN A 229 -17.51 7.26 1.77
CA ASN A 229 -16.81 6.12 1.20
C ASN A 229 -17.70 5.44 0.16
N GLU A 230 -17.20 5.29 -1.08
CA GLU A 230 -17.89 4.63 -2.20
C GLU A 230 -19.36 5.06 -2.36
N PRO A 231 -19.63 6.35 -2.55
CA PRO A 231 -20.98 6.90 -2.55
C PRO A 231 -21.89 6.32 -3.65
N GLN A 232 -21.34 5.68 -4.66
CA GLN A 232 -22.08 5.07 -5.76
C GLN A 232 -22.84 3.79 -5.39
N TRP A 233 -22.51 3.15 -4.25
CA TRP A 233 -23.16 1.92 -3.80
C TRP A 233 -24.31 2.19 -2.84
N GLU A 234 -25.31 1.31 -2.85
CA GLU A 234 -26.49 1.48 -1.99
C GLU A 234 -26.24 1.21 -0.50
N TRP A 235 -25.21 0.44 -0.14
CA TRP A 235 -24.79 0.10 1.23
C TRP A 235 -25.94 -0.30 2.17
N THR A 236 -26.78 -1.23 1.72
CA THR A 236 -27.98 -1.66 2.46
C THR A 236 -27.72 -2.70 3.53
N GLU A 237 -26.54 -3.33 3.51
CA GLU A 237 -26.15 -4.40 4.42
C GLU A 237 -24.61 -4.61 4.44
N GLY A 238 -24.17 -5.44 5.37
CA GLY A 238 -22.77 -5.97 5.39
C GLY A 238 -21.80 -5.15 6.20
N GLN A 239 -21.84 -3.85 6.14
CA GLN A 239 -20.99 -2.89 6.84
C GLN A 239 -21.71 -1.56 7.07
N GLU A 240 -21.09 -0.63 7.80
CA GLU A 240 -21.51 0.78 7.76
C GLU A 240 -21.30 1.31 6.34
N GLY A 241 -22.19 2.16 5.86
CA GLY A 241 -22.08 2.77 4.54
C GLY A 241 -23.23 3.71 4.24
N ALA A 242 -23.01 4.67 3.35
CA ALA A 242 -24.00 5.63 2.93
C ALA A 242 -23.91 5.90 1.43
N HIS A 243 -25.06 5.85 0.75
CA HIS A 243 -25.18 6.24 -0.65
C HIS A 243 -25.38 7.75 -0.78
N TYR A 244 -24.78 8.34 -1.80
CA TYR A 244 -25.01 9.73 -2.20
C TYR A 244 -25.00 9.85 -3.72
N GLU A 245 -25.93 10.61 -4.28
CA GLU A 245 -25.85 11.05 -5.66
C GLU A 245 -24.74 12.14 -5.82
N PRO A 246 -24.14 12.32 -7.00
CA PRO A 246 -23.06 13.30 -7.19
C PRO A 246 -23.38 14.71 -6.69
N GLY A 247 -24.62 15.20 -6.91
CA GLY A 247 -25.06 16.51 -6.43
C GLY A 247 -25.12 16.59 -4.90
N GLN A 248 -25.63 15.55 -4.24
CA GLN A 248 -25.68 15.46 -2.78
C GLN A 248 -24.27 15.39 -2.17
N THR A 249 -23.34 14.70 -2.85
CA THR A 249 -21.93 14.68 -2.45
C THR A 249 -21.36 16.10 -2.41
N ALA A 250 -21.57 16.90 -3.46
CA ALA A 250 -21.09 18.29 -3.48
C ALA A 250 -21.73 19.15 -2.38
N GLU A 251 -23.04 19.01 -2.13
CA GLU A 251 -23.73 19.72 -1.06
C GLU A 251 -23.18 19.35 0.33
N LEU A 252 -22.92 18.06 0.58
CA LEU A 252 -22.29 17.60 1.83
C LEU A 252 -20.89 18.18 2.01
N TYR A 253 -20.06 18.13 0.97
CA TYR A 253 -18.72 18.70 1.04
C TYR A 253 -18.71 20.21 1.24
N LEU A 254 -19.70 20.94 0.75
CA LEU A 254 -19.84 22.38 1.07
C LEU A 254 -20.13 22.60 2.55
N ALA A 255 -20.97 21.79 3.17
CA ALA A 255 -21.23 21.88 4.61
C ALA A 255 -19.99 21.53 5.44
N PHE A 256 -19.20 20.53 5.00
CA PHE A 256 -17.91 20.22 5.61
C PHE A 256 -16.88 21.33 5.42
N LEU A 257 -16.85 21.99 4.27
CA LEU A 257 -15.97 23.12 4.01
C LEU A 257 -16.33 24.32 4.87
N ASP A 258 -17.63 24.63 5.02
CA ASP A 258 -18.13 25.70 5.89
C ASP A 258 -17.67 25.49 7.34
N GLU A 259 -17.77 24.26 7.84
CA GLU A 259 -17.36 23.91 9.21
C GLU A 259 -15.84 23.95 9.37
N LEU A 260 -15.10 23.39 8.41
CA LEU A 260 -13.64 23.38 8.41
C LEU A 260 -13.05 24.80 8.42
N GLU A 261 -13.57 25.69 7.56
CA GLU A 261 -13.14 27.10 7.46
C GLU A 261 -13.47 27.90 8.73
N SER A 262 -14.40 27.45 9.55
CA SER A 262 -14.77 28.08 10.81
C SER A 262 -13.80 27.78 11.95
N ARG A 263 -12.94 26.74 11.83
CA ARG A 263 -12.11 26.20 12.89
C ARG A 263 -10.63 26.47 12.68
N GLU A 264 -10.05 27.38 13.47
CA GLU A 264 -8.63 27.77 13.38
C GLU A 264 -7.68 26.60 13.64
N ALA A 265 -8.04 25.66 14.53
CA ALA A 265 -7.25 24.49 14.86
C ALA A 265 -7.07 23.53 13.68
N LEU A 266 -7.96 23.56 12.70
CA LEU A 266 -7.98 22.70 11.52
C LEU A 266 -7.45 23.38 10.25
N ALA A 267 -6.78 24.54 10.36
CA ALA A 267 -6.35 25.33 9.20
C ALA A 267 -5.43 24.58 8.21
N ASP A 268 -4.68 23.58 8.69
CA ASP A 268 -3.77 22.75 7.89
C ASP A 268 -4.41 21.39 7.47
N VAL A 269 -5.66 21.14 7.85
CA VAL A 269 -6.40 19.92 7.51
C VAL A 269 -7.18 20.14 6.22
N LYS A 270 -7.30 19.11 5.39
CA LYS A 270 -8.01 19.17 4.10
C LYS A 270 -9.14 18.15 4.05
N LEU A 271 -10.13 18.43 3.22
CA LEU A 271 -11.11 17.43 2.84
C LEU A 271 -10.51 16.50 1.79
N SER A 272 -10.82 15.21 1.88
CA SER A 272 -10.43 14.15 0.97
C SER A 272 -11.69 13.57 0.29
N GLY A 273 -11.58 13.18 -0.96
CA GLY A 273 -12.68 12.57 -1.72
C GLY A 273 -12.55 12.74 -3.24
N PRO A 274 -13.56 12.27 -4.00
CA PRO A 274 -14.89 11.77 -3.60
C PRO A 274 -14.95 10.31 -3.15
N GLU A 275 -13.84 9.59 -3.03
CA GLU A 275 -13.75 8.20 -2.58
C GLU A 275 -14.63 7.24 -3.42
N SER A 276 -14.71 7.49 -4.73
CA SER A 276 -15.39 6.55 -5.64
C SER A 276 -14.64 5.24 -5.68
N GLY A 277 -15.35 4.10 -5.80
CA GLY A 277 -14.75 2.76 -5.82
C GLY A 277 -13.88 2.44 -7.04
N GLU A 278 -13.79 3.33 -8.03
CA GLU A 278 -13.08 3.10 -9.28
C GLU A 278 -12.53 4.40 -9.89
N TRP A 279 -11.59 4.27 -10.82
CA TRP A 279 -11.14 5.39 -11.67
C TRP A 279 -11.94 5.53 -12.98
N GLY A 280 -13.13 4.91 -13.07
CA GLY A 280 -13.95 4.90 -14.26
C GLY A 280 -14.91 6.06 -14.41
N GLY A 281 -16.00 5.82 -15.15
CA GLY A 281 -16.99 6.84 -15.46
C GLY A 281 -17.72 7.41 -14.25
N ARG A 282 -18.00 6.59 -13.23
CA ARG A 282 -18.67 7.02 -11.98
C ARG A 282 -17.79 8.00 -11.20
N ALA A 283 -16.50 7.73 -11.06
CA ALA A 283 -15.56 8.66 -10.43
C ALA A 283 -15.58 10.03 -11.12
N LEU A 284 -15.65 10.07 -12.46
CA LEU A 284 -15.76 11.34 -13.19
C LEU A 284 -17.06 12.09 -12.92
N GLU A 285 -18.17 11.41 -12.66
CA GLU A 285 -19.44 12.06 -12.31
C GLU A 285 -19.32 12.79 -10.97
N TYR A 286 -18.78 12.13 -9.94
CA TYR A 286 -18.55 12.71 -8.61
C TYR A 286 -17.49 13.81 -8.66
N THR A 287 -16.36 13.57 -9.33
CA THR A 287 -15.31 14.59 -9.52
C THR A 287 -15.85 15.85 -10.16
N LYS A 288 -16.66 15.73 -11.24
CA LYS A 288 -17.27 16.88 -11.91
C LYS A 288 -18.26 17.61 -11.02
N ALA A 289 -19.03 16.89 -10.19
CA ALA A 289 -19.96 17.51 -9.26
C ALA A 289 -19.22 18.32 -8.18
N LEU A 290 -18.15 17.78 -7.60
CA LEU A 290 -17.30 18.47 -6.64
C LEU A 290 -16.65 19.71 -7.25
N LEU A 291 -15.97 19.57 -8.39
CA LEU A 291 -15.20 20.64 -9.01
C LEU A 291 -16.03 21.63 -9.83
N ALA A 292 -17.36 21.46 -9.89
CA ALA A 292 -18.27 22.43 -10.50
C ALA A 292 -18.55 23.63 -9.57
N ASP A 293 -18.43 23.47 -8.26
CA ASP A 293 -18.52 24.56 -7.29
C ASP A 293 -17.15 25.24 -7.16
N GLU A 294 -17.12 26.58 -7.21
CA GLU A 294 -15.87 27.35 -7.20
C GLU A 294 -15.11 27.25 -5.87
N ARG A 295 -15.81 27.11 -4.74
CA ARG A 295 -15.16 26.98 -3.42
C ARG A 295 -14.55 25.59 -3.25
N LEU A 296 -15.29 24.54 -3.62
CA LEU A 296 -14.77 23.17 -3.60
C LEU A 296 -13.60 23.02 -4.58
N ALA A 297 -13.70 23.55 -5.80
CA ALA A 297 -12.60 23.54 -6.77
C ALA A 297 -11.35 24.28 -6.28
N ALA A 298 -11.51 25.34 -5.48
CA ALA A 298 -10.39 26.04 -4.87
C ALA A 298 -9.78 25.28 -3.67
N HIS A 299 -10.58 24.48 -2.96
CA HIS A 299 -10.17 23.70 -1.80
C HIS A 299 -9.45 22.40 -2.21
N PHE A 300 -9.99 21.68 -3.21
CA PHE A 300 -9.47 20.37 -3.63
C PHE A 300 -8.22 20.54 -4.53
N ASP A 301 -7.04 20.57 -3.92
CA ASP A 301 -5.75 20.41 -4.63
C ASP A 301 -5.36 18.93 -4.78
N THR A 302 -6.13 18.03 -4.20
CA THR A 302 -5.94 16.58 -4.19
C THR A 302 -7.30 15.88 -4.25
N LEU A 303 -7.40 14.79 -5.03
CA LEU A 303 -8.59 13.94 -5.11
C LEU A 303 -8.23 12.49 -4.79
N ASP A 304 -9.07 11.86 -3.99
CA ASP A 304 -8.96 10.47 -3.56
C ASP A 304 -10.05 9.60 -4.21
N ASN A 305 -9.65 8.49 -4.83
CA ASN A 305 -10.53 7.44 -5.31
C ASN A 305 -9.90 6.07 -5.08
N HIS A 306 -10.73 5.02 -5.16
CA HIS A 306 -10.28 3.65 -5.12
C HIS A 306 -9.85 3.16 -6.51
N SER A 307 -9.07 2.08 -6.57
CA SER A 307 -8.61 1.52 -7.86
C SER A 307 -9.28 0.19 -8.24
N TYR A 308 -10.46 -0.09 -7.65
CA TYR A 308 -11.22 -1.29 -8.00
C TYR A 308 -11.76 -1.21 -9.43
N TRP A 309 -11.84 -2.35 -10.12
CA TRP A 309 -12.43 -2.48 -11.48
C TRP A 309 -11.93 -1.46 -12.51
N SER A 310 -10.72 -0.96 -12.33
CA SER A 310 -10.14 0.12 -13.15
C SER A 310 -9.07 -0.45 -14.07
N ASP A 311 -9.41 -0.73 -15.32
CA ASP A 311 -8.43 -1.12 -16.31
C ASP A 311 -7.58 0.09 -16.78
N GLU A 312 -6.51 -0.18 -17.51
CA GLU A 312 -5.61 0.83 -18.05
C GLU A 312 -6.35 1.92 -18.85
N THR A 313 -7.44 1.55 -19.55
CA THR A 313 -8.23 2.49 -20.36
C THR A 313 -9.00 3.46 -19.47
N ALA A 314 -9.62 2.96 -18.40
CA ALA A 314 -10.34 3.76 -17.43
C ALA A 314 -9.39 4.74 -16.72
N LYS A 315 -8.26 4.24 -16.21
CA LYS A 315 -7.20 5.05 -15.58
C LYS A 315 -6.69 6.15 -16.52
N LYS A 316 -6.35 5.82 -17.76
CA LYS A 316 -5.91 6.79 -18.79
C LYS A 316 -6.98 7.84 -19.11
N SER A 317 -8.25 7.42 -19.22
CA SER A 317 -9.36 8.35 -19.50
C SER A 317 -9.53 9.36 -18.36
N TYR A 318 -9.53 8.88 -17.11
CA TYR A 318 -9.63 9.76 -15.94
C TYR A 318 -8.44 10.71 -15.87
N ARG A 319 -7.20 10.21 -16.00
CA ARG A 319 -5.99 11.04 -15.98
C ARG A 319 -5.98 12.09 -17.08
N ASN A 320 -6.41 11.74 -18.30
CA ASN A 320 -6.49 12.69 -19.41
C ASN A 320 -7.51 13.81 -19.14
N TYR A 321 -8.66 13.48 -18.54
CA TYR A 321 -9.63 14.48 -18.12
C TYR A 321 -9.00 15.45 -17.10
N MET A 322 -8.39 14.94 -16.05
CA MET A 322 -7.74 15.76 -15.02
C MET A 322 -6.63 16.63 -15.62
N LYS A 323 -5.78 16.07 -16.46
CA LYS A 323 -4.69 16.80 -17.12
C LYS A 323 -5.17 17.98 -17.98
N VAL A 324 -6.37 17.86 -18.60
CA VAL A 324 -6.92 18.90 -19.45
C VAL A 324 -7.66 19.97 -18.66
N TYR A 325 -8.45 19.58 -17.67
CA TYR A 325 -9.37 20.49 -16.98
C TYR A 325 -8.89 20.91 -15.59
N HIS A 326 -8.07 20.09 -14.92
CA HIS A 326 -7.60 20.30 -13.55
C HIS A 326 -6.14 19.82 -13.40
N PRO A 327 -5.19 20.41 -14.17
CA PRO A 327 -3.80 19.91 -14.27
C PRO A 327 -3.02 19.96 -12.97
N ASP A 328 -3.39 20.87 -12.06
CA ASP A 328 -2.69 21.09 -10.78
C ASP A 328 -3.24 20.23 -9.65
N VAL A 329 -4.39 19.54 -9.86
CA VAL A 329 -4.99 18.66 -8.87
C VAL A 329 -4.26 17.32 -8.87
N LYS A 330 -3.76 16.93 -7.70
CA LYS A 330 -3.10 15.65 -7.48
C LYS A 330 -4.12 14.52 -7.32
N LEU A 331 -3.71 13.30 -7.62
CA LEU A 331 -4.53 12.10 -7.47
C LEU A 331 -3.93 11.19 -6.42
N ARG A 332 -4.79 10.52 -5.65
CA ARG A 332 -4.42 9.54 -4.63
C ARG A 332 -5.27 8.28 -4.80
N THR A 333 -4.66 7.11 -4.74
CA THR A 333 -5.38 5.84 -4.57
C THR A 333 -5.54 5.62 -3.08
N SER A 334 -6.74 5.89 -2.57
CA SER A 334 -7.05 5.81 -1.13
C SER A 334 -7.45 4.42 -0.68
N GLU A 335 -7.73 3.51 -1.64
CA GLU A 335 -8.13 2.14 -1.32
C GLU A 335 -7.96 1.19 -2.50
N TRP A 336 -7.35 0.03 -2.24
CA TRP A 336 -7.38 -1.13 -3.14
C TRP A 336 -6.99 -2.42 -2.41
N CYS A 337 -7.63 -3.53 -2.79
CA CYS A 337 -7.19 -4.89 -2.51
C CYS A 337 -7.53 -5.82 -3.69
N GLU A 338 -6.91 -6.98 -3.72
CA GLU A 338 -7.29 -8.02 -4.67
C GLU A 338 -8.64 -8.64 -4.24
N MET A 339 -9.73 -8.25 -4.90
CA MET A 339 -11.10 -8.67 -4.56
C MET A 339 -11.40 -10.13 -4.96
N VAL A 340 -10.67 -11.09 -4.39
CA VAL A 340 -10.76 -12.51 -4.70
C VAL A 340 -11.01 -13.35 -3.45
N ASN A 341 -12.01 -14.23 -3.52
CA ASN A 341 -12.28 -15.20 -2.46
C ASN A 341 -11.16 -16.24 -2.33
N GLY A 342 -10.92 -16.69 -1.12
CA GLY A 342 -9.88 -17.64 -0.78
C GLY A 342 -8.62 -16.94 -0.27
N SER A 343 -7.85 -17.69 0.53
CA SER A 343 -6.56 -17.19 1.04
C SER A 343 -5.44 -17.41 0.04
N ASP A 344 -4.54 -16.48 -0.07
CA ASP A 344 -3.30 -16.62 -0.80
C ASP A 344 -2.12 -16.16 0.06
N VAL A 345 -1.08 -16.97 0.09
CA VAL A 345 0.15 -16.73 0.85
C VAL A 345 1.39 -16.79 -0.04
N THR A 346 1.18 -16.86 -1.34
CA THR A 346 2.22 -17.02 -2.38
C THR A 346 2.57 -15.69 -3.03
N MET A 347 3.49 -15.74 -3.99
CA MET A 347 3.84 -14.57 -4.80
C MET A 347 2.73 -14.15 -5.78
N ASP A 348 1.77 -15.02 -6.14
CA ASP A 348 0.73 -14.66 -7.12
C ASP A 348 -0.02 -13.39 -6.69
N SER A 349 -0.55 -13.37 -5.47
CA SER A 349 -1.27 -12.21 -4.94
C SER A 349 -0.34 -11.01 -4.65
N ALA A 350 0.95 -11.27 -4.38
CA ALA A 350 1.96 -10.22 -4.21
C ALA A 350 2.27 -9.50 -5.53
N PHE A 351 2.29 -10.23 -6.65
CA PHE A 351 2.44 -9.63 -7.98
C PHE A 351 1.25 -8.75 -8.34
N HIS A 352 0.00 -9.20 -8.11
CA HIS A 352 -1.19 -8.40 -8.40
C HIS A 352 -1.16 -7.06 -7.64
N LEU A 353 -0.76 -7.09 -6.35
CA LEU A 353 -0.61 -5.86 -5.57
C LEU A 353 0.48 -4.94 -6.15
N ALA A 354 1.68 -5.48 -6.43
CA ALA A 354 2.77 -4.67 -6.96
C ALA A 354 2.46 -4.10 -8.35
N GLN A 355 1.79 -4.87 -9.19
CA GLN A 355 1.36 -4.44 -10.54
C GLN A 355 0.35 -3.30 -10.45
N GLU A 356 -0.65 -3.39 -9.56
CA GLU A 356 -1.63 -2.33 -9.34
C GLU A 356 -0.96 -1.04 -8.87
N ILE A 357 -0.03 -1.12 -7.91
CA ILE A 357 0.75 0.03 -7.46
C ILE A 357 1.53 0.64 -8.64
N ALA A 358 2.25 -0.19 -9.40
CA ALA A 358 3.04 0.28 -10.55
C ALA A 358 2.17 0.97 -11.61
N GLU A 359 1.01 0.41 -11.93
CA GLU A 359 0.06 0.98 -12.88
C GLU A 359 -0.47 2.33 -12.43
N ASP A 360 -0.94 2.44 -11.19
CA ASP A 360 -1.45 3.70 -10.63
C ASP A 360 -0.37 4.78 -10.59
N LEU A 361 0.86 4.43 -10.19
CA LEU A 361 2.00 5.34 -10.20
C LEU A 361 2.35 5.82 -11.62
N ARG A 362 2.32 4.93 -12.62
CA ARG A 362 2.75 5.22 -14.00
C ARG A 362 1.66 5.89 -14.84
N ILE A 363 0.40 5.51 -14.65
CA ILE A 363 -0.72 5.95 -15.48
C ILE A 363 -1.41 7.17 -14.87
N LEU A 364 -1.81 7.07 -13.61
CA LEU A 364 -2.55 8.12 -12.90
C LEU A 364 -1.61 9.19 -12.32
N ASN A 365 -0.34 8.87 -12.12
CA ASN A 365 0.62 9.68 -11.38
C ASN A 365 0.12 9.97 -9.96
N VAL A 366 -0.39 8.96 -9.26
CA VAL A 366 -0.85 9.12 -7.88
C VAL A 366 0.29 9.51 -6.96
N VAL A 367 0.03 10.41 -6.02
CA VAL A 367 1.01 10.88 -5.02
C VAL A 367 0.96 10.08 -3.72
N SER A 368 -0.13 9.34 -3.50
CA SER A 368 -0.32 8.42 -2.37
C SER A 368 -0.99 7.13 -2.86
N TRP A 369 -0.65 6.01 -2.20
CA TRP A 369 -1.30 4.74 -2.48
C TRP A 369 -1.56 3.97 -1.18
N GLN A 370 -2.81 3.51 -0.96
CA GLN A 370 -3.23 2.90 0.30
C GLN A 370 -3.91 1.55 0.06
N ASN A 371 -3.49 0.54 0.83
CA ASN A 371 -4.05 -0.81 0.80
C ASN A 371 -5.34 -0.92 1.64
N TRP A 372 -6.25 -1.72 1.21
CA TRP A 372 -7.42 -2.20 1.94
C TRP A 372 -7.34 -3.71 2.12
N VAL A 373 -7.23 -4.26 3.33
CA VAL A 373 -6.92 -3.71 4.67
C VAL A 373 -5.56 -4.26 5.12
N ALA A 374 -4.94 -3.72 6.19
CA ALA A 374 -3.65 -4.26 6.62
C ALA A 374 -3.77 -5.70 7.15
N VAL A 375 -4.80 -5.99 7.95
CA VAL A 375 -4.95 -7.26 8.66
C VAL A 375 -6.32 -7.88 8.40
N ALA A 376 -6.36 -9.18 8.11
CA ALA A 376 -7.59 -9.91 7.85
C ALA A 376 -7.54 -11.33 8.44
N PRO A 377 -8.68 -11.95 8.74
CA PRO A 377 -8.71 -13.34 9.23
C PRO A 377 -8.36 -14.39 8.16
N GLY A 378 -8.18 -13.99 6.90
CA GLY A 378 -8.05 -14.88 5.76
C GLY A 378 -9.41 -15.23 5.15
N GLY A 379 -9.38 -16.06 4.10
CA GLY A 379 -10.61 -16.38 3.35
C GLY A 379 -10.95 -15.39 2.25
N TYR A 380 -10.23 -14.25 2.18
CA TYR A 380 -10.26 -13.23 1.15
C TYR A 380 -8.86 -12.63 0.96
N ARG A 381 -8.55 -12.08 -0.22
CA ARG A 381 -7.20 -11.59 -0.54
C ARG A 381 -7.05 -10.09 -0.30
N ASP A 382 -7.56 -9.59 0.83
CA ASP A 382 -7.53 -8.18 1.21
C ASP A 382 -6.40 -7.82 2.20
N GLY A 383 -6.05 -8.72 3.14
CA GLY A 383 -5.03 -8.46 4.16
C GLY A 383 -3.58 -8.57 3.66
N LEU A 384 -2.71 -7.75 4.22
CA LEU A 384 -1.25 -7.89 4.13
C LEU A 384 -0.73 -8.91 5.17
N ILE A 385 -1.49 -9.06 6.25
CA ILE A 385 -1.23 -9.98 7.36
C ILE A 385 -2.49 -10.79 7.63
N TYR A 386 -2.36 -12.12 7.72
CA TYR A 386 -3.47 -12.96 8.19
C TYR A 386 -3.34 -13.26 9.67
N ILE A 387 -4.48 -13.34 10.35
CA ILE A 387 -4.57 -13.62 11.78
C ILE A 387 -5.45 -14.82 12.07
N ASP A 388 -5.21 -15.46 13.22
CA ASP A 388 -6.14 -16.35 13.91
C ASP A 388 -6.61 -15.65 15.20
N GLU A 389 -7.85 -15.21 15.22
CA GLU A 389 -8.41 -14.42 16.31
C GLU A 389 -8.39 -15.12 17.66
N LYS A 390 -8.60 -16.45 17.67
CA LYS A 390 -8.65 -17.22 18.92
C LYS A 390 -7.30 -17.40 19.58
N SER A 391 -6.28 -17.65 18.79
CA SER A 391 -4.90 -17.82 19.28
C SER A 391 -4.12 -16.53 19.31
N GLN A 392 -4.67 -15.44 18.76
CA GLN A 392 -4.01 -14.15 18.55
C GLN A 392 -2.70 -14.24 17.75
N LYS A 393 -2.52 -15.33 16.98
CA LYS A 393 -1.37 -15.51 16.11
C LYS A 393 -1.59 -14.82 14.77
N PHE A 394 -0.50 -14.44 14.16
CA PHE A 394 -0.51 -13.80 12.84
C PHE A 394 0.51 -14.42 11.89
N ARG A 395 0.36 -14.12 10.60
CA ARG A 395 1.28 -14.48 9.54
C ARG A 395 1.42 -13.30 8.57
N ALA A 396 2.62 -12.78 8.44
CA ALA A 396 2.97 -11.85 7.37
C ALA A 396 2.91 -12.56 6.01
N LEU A 397 2.37 -11.89 5.00
CA LEU A 397 2.17 -12.46 3.66
C LEU A 397 3.18 -11.89 2.67
N LYS A 398 3.36 -12.55 1.53
CA LYS A 398 4.20 -12.02 0.45
C LYS A 398 3.70 -10.66 -0.06
N ARG A 399 2.39 -10.38 0.04
CA ARG A 399 1.81 -9.05 -0.25
C ARG A 399 2.37 -7.94 0.65
N LEU A 400 2.59 -8.22 1.93
CA LEU A 400 3.20 -7.25 2.85
C LEU A 400 4.57 -6.84 2.34
N TRP A 401 5.41 -7.82 2.06
CA TRP A 401 6.79 -7.58 1.65
C TRP A 401 6.89 -7.00 0.23
N SER A 402 6.01 -7.41 -0.68
CA SER A 402 5.88 -6.83 -2.01
C SER A 402 5.46 -5.34 -1.95
N PHE A 403 4.55 -4.98 -1.04
CA PHE A 403 4.24 -3.58 -0.78
C PHE A 403 5.45 -2.84 -0.19
N GLY A 404 6.19 -3.49 0.71
CA GLY A 404 7.43 -2.97 1.30
C GLY A 404 8.52 -2.66 0.28
N ASN A 405 8.54 -3.32 -0.88
CA ASN A 405 9.43 -2.96 -1.99
C ASN A 405 9.22 -1.50 -2.46
N TYR A 406 8.04 -0.95 -2.29
CA TYR A 406 7.75 0.47 -2.53
C TYR A 406 7.88 1.29 -1.25
N SER A 407 7.06 1.00 -0.23
CA SER A 407 6.83 1.90 0.91
C SER A 407 8.04 2.12 1.80
N ARG A 408 8.91 1.11 1.94
CA ARG A 408 10.12 1.19 2.78
C ARG A 408 11.19 2.09 2.17
N TYR A 409 11.27 2.15 0.84
CA TYR A 409 12.35 2.81 0.11
C TYR A 409 11.92 4.10 -0.58
N VAL A 410 10.71 4.16 -1.12
CA VAL A 410 10.17 5.38 -1.73
C VAL A 410 9.47 6.21 -0.65
N ARG A 411 10.13 7.26 -0.20
CA ARG A 411 9.68 8.05 0.95
C ARG A 411 8.95 9.33 0.52
N PRO A 412 8.18 9.97 1.45
CA PRO A 412 7.60 11.29 1.21
C PRO A 412 8.64 12.27 0.67
N GLY A 413 8.28 13.01 -0.37
CA GLY A 413 9.18 13.94 -1.04
C GLY A 413 10.00 13.35 -2.19
N TYR A 414 10.03 12.01 -2.38
CA TYR A 414 10.70 11.41 -3.54
C TYR A 414 9.91 11.69 -4.81
N VAL A 415 10.63 12.04 -5.88
CA VAL A 415 10.05 12.42 -7.18
C VAL A 415 10.18 11.26 -8.15
N ARG A 416 9.06 10.82 -8.73
CA ARG A 416 9.12 9.80 -9.79
C ARG A 416 9.80 10.38 -11.03
N VAL A 417 10.75 9.63 -11.58
CA VAL A 417 11.52 9.99 -12.77
C VAL A 417 11.30 8.97 -13.89
N ASP A 418 11.71 9.32 -15.10
CA ASP A 418 11.55 8.43 -16.24
C ASP A 418 12.51 7.26 -16.19
N ILE A 419 12.00 6.07 -16.53
CA ILE A 419 12.76 4.85 -16.71
C ILE A 419 12.19 4.08 -17.89
N GLN A 420 13.03 3.67 -18.82
CA GLN A 420 12.66 3.00 -20.06
C GLN A 420 13.50 1.75 -20.28
N ALA A 421 12.84 0.67 -20.67
CA ALA A 421 13.47 -0.56 -21.12
C ALA A 421 13.68 -0.55 -22.63
N ASP A 422 14.78 -1.12 -23.12
CA ASP A 422 15.05 -1.27 -24.56
C ASP A 422 14.42 -2.55 -25.15
N ALA A 423 13.92 -3.44 -24.31
CA ALA A 423 13.26 -4.66 -24.73
C ALA A 423 11.93 -4.90 -24.03
N ARG A 424 11.02 -5.62 -24.73
CA ARG A 424 9.65 -5.87 -24.26
C ARG A 424 9.59 -6.68 -22.96
N GLU A 425 10.50 -7.61 -22.74
CA GLU A 425 10.46 -8.45 -21.53
C GLU A 425 10.81 -7.62 -20.29
N GLN A 426 11.76 -6.69 -20.42
CA GLN A 426 12.07 -5.75 -19.33
C GLN A 426 10.95 -4.73 -19.11
N GLU A 427 10.23 -4.29 -20.17
CA GLU A 427 9.08 -3.40 -20.05
C GLU A 427 7.92 -4.05 -19.28
N LYS A 428 7.73 -5.36 -19.41
CA LYS A 428 6.72 -6.11 -18.66
C LYS A 428 6.96 -6.11 -17.14
N MET A 429 8.18 -5.86 -16.70
CA MET A 429 8.48 -5.72 -15.27
C MET A 429 7.91 -4.43 -14.65
N LEU A 430 7.19 -3.60 -15.42
CA LEU A 430 6.58 -2.34 -14.99
C LEU A 430 7.55 -1.45 -14.19
N PRO A 431 8.77 -1.17 -14.72
CA PRO A 431 9.77 -0.45 -13.97
C PRO A 431 9.26 0.92 -13.52
N THR A 432 9.57 1.28 -12.27
CA THR A 432 9.34 2.61 -11.71
C THR A 432 10.64 3.11 -11.07
N ALA A 433 10.90 4.41 -11.18
CA ALA A 433 12.11 5.02 -10.63
C ALA A 433 11.78 6.31 -9.90
N PHE A 434 12.45 6.54 -8.76
CA PHE A 434 12.23 7.70 -7.90
C PHE A 434 13.58 8.24 -7.43
N THR A 435 13.73 9.57 -7.45
CA THR A 435 14.89 10.24 -6.87
C THR A 435 14.48 11.03 -5.64
N GLY A 436 15.34 11.04 -4.63
CA GLY A 436 15.09 11.76 -3.39
C GLY A 436 16.35 11.95 -2.57
N VAL A 437 16.17 12.49 -1.38
CA VAL A 437 17.25 12.64 -0.39
C VAL A 437 16.84 11.86 0.85
N ASN A 438 17.71 10.97 1.28
CA ASN A 438 17.43 10.15 2.48
C ASN A 438 17.65 10.92 3.79
N GLU A 439 17.42 10.26 4.93
CA GLU A 439 17.54 10.86 6.26
C GLU A 439 18.97 11.31 6.59
N ASP A 440 19.99 10.72 5.95
CA ASP A 440 21.39 11.12 6.07
C ASP A 440 21.75 12.34 5.19
N GLY A 441 20.81 12.87 4.43
CA GLY A 441 20.99 13.99 3.51
C GLY A 441 21.68 13.59 2.20
N LYS A 442 21.73 12.29 1.85
CA LYS A 442 22.34 11.78 0.63
C LYS A 442 21.30 11.56 -0.47
N GLU A 443 21.68 11.88 -1.70
CA GLU A 443 20.84 11.61 -2.86
C GLU A 443 20.72 10.11 -3.12
N GLU A 444 19.49 9.66 -3.36
CA GLU A 444 19.14 8.28 -3.70
C GLU A 444 18.33 8.21 -5.00
N LEU A 445 18.53 7.10 -5.72
CA LEU A 445 17.66 6.67 -6.82
C LEU A 445 17.13 5.29 -6.48
N VAL A 446 15.82 5.19 -6.30
CA VAL A 446 15.11 3.95 -5.97
C VAL A 446 14.38 3.45 -7.20
N MET A 447 14.61 2.21 -7.58
CA MET A 447 13.92 1.57 -8.71
C MET A 447 13.25 0.30 -8.25
N VAL A 448 12.00 0.06 -8.71
CA VAL A 448 11.25 -1.16 -8.40
C VAL A 448 10.90 -1.89 -9.69
N PHE A 449 11.13 -3.21 -9.68
CA PHE A 449 10.91 -4.12 -10.81
C PHE A 449 10.06 -5.31 -10.36
N ILE A 450 9.12 -5.73 -11.19
CA ILE A 450 8.20 -6.84 -10.94
C ILE A 450 8.45 -7.91 -12.00
N ASN A 451 9.07 -9.03 -11.63
CA ASN A 451 9.30 -10.14 -12.55
C ASN A 451 8.40 -11.33 -12.19
N ASP A 452 7.22 -11.40 -12.78
CA ASP A 452 6.27 -12.50 -12.64
C ASP A 452 6.54 -13.66 -13.63
N SER A 453 7.65 -13.60 -14.38
CA SER A 453 8.05 -14.64 -15.31
C SER A 453 8.90 -15.72 -14.64
N VAL A 454 9.04 -16.85 -15.32
CA VAL A 454 9.86 -18.01 -14.88
C VAL A 454 11.33 -17.90 -15.31
N THR A 455 11.78 -16.74 -15.75
CA THR A 455 13.17 -16.48 -16.17
C THR A 455 13.68 -15.20 -15.52
N ALA A 456 14.88 -15.26 -14.97
CA ALA A 456 15.55 -14.07 -14.48
C ALA A 456 15.79 -13.07 -15.63
N GLN A 457 15.73 -11.79 -15.30
CA GLN A 457 16.01 -10.70 -16.22
C GLN A 457 17.30 -10.01 -15.81
N GLU A 458 18.18 -9.79 -16.81
CA GLU A 458 19.44 -9.10 -16.60
C GLU A 458 19.54 -7.89 -17.52
N PHE A 459 19.99 -6.77 -16.99
CA PHE A 459 20.15 -5.52 -17.73
C PHE A 459 21.18 -4.62 -17.08
N VAL A 460 21.75 -3.70 -17.85
CA VAL A 460 22.59 -2.63 -17.33
C VAL A 460 21.81 -1.33 -17.16
N LEU A 461 22.19 -0.53 -16.15
CA LEU A 461 21.55 0.75 -15.85
C LEU A 461 22.28 1.89 -16.55
N GLU A 462 21.62 2.57 -17.49
CA GLU A 462 22.11 3.78 -18.13
C GLU A 462 21.56 5.05 -17.46
N GLY A 463 22.33 6.12 -17.43
CA GLY A 463 21.92 7.39 -16.82
C GLY A 463 22.17 7.49 -15.31
N CYS A 464 22.82 6.48 -14.72
CA CYS A 464 23.05 6.34 -13.29
C CYS A 464 24.51 6.52 -12.87
N GLY A 465 25.41 6.96 -13.77
CA GLY A 465 26.87 6.98 -13.53
C GLY A 465 27.37 7.90 -12.42
N ASP A 466 26.49 8.73 -11.82
CA ASP A 466 26.83 9.64 -10.72
C ASP A 466 26.62 9.03 -9.34
N TYR A 467 26.18 7.76 -9.25
CA TYR A 467 25.99 7.04 -7.99
C TYR A 467 27.16 6.12 -7.69
N ASP A 468 27.43 5.89 -6.41
CA ASP A 468 28.64 5.20 -5.93
C ASP A 468 28.33 3.83 -5.31
N ARG A 469 27.13 3.65 -4.76
CA ARG A 469 26.71 2.44 -4.04
C ARG A 469 25.43 1.88 -4.61
N ILE A 470 25.29 0.56 -4.51
CA ILE A 470 24.07 -0.18 -4.86
C ILE A 470 23.66 -1.07 -3.70
N ALA A 471 22.36 -1.09 -3.42
CA ALA A 471 21.74 -2.11 -2.58
C ALA A 471 20.53 -2.70 -3.32
N VAL A 472 20.35 -4.03 -3.21
CA VAL A 472 19.26 -4.74 -3.88
C VAL A 472 18.47 -5.52 -2.84
N TYR A 473 17.15 -5.33 -2.83
CA TYR A 473 16.22 -5.97 -1.91
C TYR A 473 15.23 -6.81 -2.69
N GLU A 474 15.02 -8.05 -2.26
CA GLU A 474 14.21 -9.03 -2.96
C GLU A 474 13.03 -9.52 -2.11
N THR A 475 11.85 -9.56 -2.71
CA THR A 475 10.69 -10.32 -2.25
C THR A 475 10.41 -11.44 -3.26
N SER A 476 10.47 -12.68 -2.81
CA SER A 476 10.21 -13.89 -3.60
C SER A 476 9.63 -14.99 -2.71
N ASP A 477 9.38 -16.18 -3.23
CA ASP A 477 8.96 -17.32 -2.38
C ASP A 477 9.95 -17.58 -1.24
N ALA A 478 11.25 -17.37 -1.49
CA ALA A 478 12.33 -17.67 -0.54
C ALA A 478 12.70 -16.47 0.36
N ARG A 479 12.34 -15.25 -0.01
CA ARG A 479 12.78 -14.01 0.66
C ARG A 479 11.64 -13.08 0.98
N ASP A 480 11.79 -12.32 2.07
CA ASP A 480 10.82 -11.37 2.59
C ASP A 480 11.46 -9.97 2.67
N LEU A 481 11.61 -9.31 1.52
CA LEU A 481 12.24 -7.99 1.40
C LEU A 481 13.70 -7.98 1.94
N GLU A 482 14.43 -9.04 1.68
CA GLU A 482 15.80 -9.21 2.17
C GLU A 482 16.80 -8.48 1.29
N CYS A 483 17.82 -7.88 1.91
CA CYS A 483 18.98 -7.35 1.20
C CYS A 483 19.81 -8.51 0.64
N VAL A 484 19.90 -8.58 -0.69
CA VAL A 484 20.63 -9.65 -1.40
C VAL A 484 21.96 -9.19 -1.99
N LEU A 485 22.15 -7.88 -2.12
CA LEU A 485 23.40 -7.26 -2.57
C LEU A 485 23.58 -5.90 -1.91
N GLU A 486 24.77 -5.64 -1.41
CA GLU A 486 25.23 -4.30 -1.04
C GLU A 486 26.69 -4.15 -1.43
N ASP A 487 27.00 -3.26 -2.40
CA ASP A 487 28.36 -3.14 -2.97
C ASP A 487 28.59 -1.73 -3.54
N ALA A 488 29.80 -1.52 -4.09
CA ALA A 488 30.08 -0.38 -4.97
C ALA A 488 29.25 -0.50 -6.26
N PHE A 489 28.69 0.61 -6.72
CA PHE A 489 27.93 0.61 -7.97
C PHE A 489 28.88 0.76 -9.17
N SER A 490 28.62 -0.01 -10.23
CA SER A 490 29.22 0.17 -11.55
C SER A 490 28.12 0.09 -12.61
N ALA A 491 28.02 1.11 -13.46
CA ALA A 491 27.06 1.14 -14.56
C ALA A 491 27.31 0.03 -15.62
N ASP A 492 28.51 -0.55 -15.63
CA ASP A 492 28.87 -1.65 -16.51
C ASP A 492 28.57 -3.04 -15.92
N ALA A 493 28.19 -3.09 -14.64
CA ALA A 493 27.74 -4.33 -14.00
C ALA A 493 26.24 -4.57 -14.23
N PRO A 494 25.82 -5.79 -14.63
CA PRO A 494 24.42 -6.09 -14.80
C PRO A 494 23.70 -6.16 -13.46
N VAL A 495 22.47 -5.67 -13.44
CA VAL A 495 21.50 -5.91 -12.39
C VAL A 495 20.65 -7.12 -12.77
N THR A 496 20.50 -8.05 -11.84
CA THR A 496 19.66 -9.24 -12.01
C THR A 496 18.37 -9.09 -11.21
N VAL A 497 17.23 -9.27 -11.88
CA VAL A 497 15.90 -9.42 -11.27
C VAL A 497 15.52 -10.90 -11.42
N PRO A 498 15.57 -11.69 -10.32
CA PRO A 498 15.25 -13.11 -10.35
C PRO A 498 13.85 -13.40 -10.90
N GLU A 499 13.65 -14.62 -11.36
CA GLU A 499 12.33 -15.11 -11.69
C GLU A 499 11.39 -15.06 -10.46
N MET A 500 10.11 -14.84 -10.68
CA MET A 500 9.06 -14.83 -9.64
C MET A 500 9.42 -13.96 -8.43
N SER A 501 9.88 -12.71 -8.70
CA SER A 501 10.30 -11.78 -7.64
C SER A 501 9.82 -10.34 -7.86
N VAL A 502 9.74 -9.58 -6.77
CA VAL A 502 9.68 -8.11 -6.75
C VAL A 502 10.99 -7.61 -6.17
N VAL A 503 11.67 -6.73 -6.90
CA VAL A 503 13.01 -6.27 -6.53
C VAL A 503 13.05 -4.75 -6.46
N THR A 504 13.66 -4.26 -5.38
CA THR A 504 14.00 -2.84 -5.22
C THR A 504 15.51 -2.66 -5.33
N VAL A 505 15.94 -1.80 -6.23
CA VAL A 505 17.32 -1.37 -6.37
C VAL A 505 17.45 0.05 -5.85
N VAL A 506 18.35 0.26 -4.90
CA VAL A 506 18.64 1.58 -4.32
C VAL A 506 20.06 1.95 -4.68
N LEU A 507 20.24 3.02 -5.44
CA LEU A 507 21.54 3.62 -5.70
C LEU A 507 21.73 4.84 -4.80
N LYS A 508 22.94 5.02 -4.24
CA LYS A 508 23.27 6.11 -3.30
C LYS A 508 24.51 6.85 -3.77
N LYS A 509 24.54 8.17 -3.53
CA LYS A 509 25.78 8.97 -3.58
C LYS A 509 26.45 8.97 -2.21
N GLU A 510 27.78 8.78 -2.15
CA GLU A 510 28.55 8.84 -0.90
C GLU A 510 28.82 10.27 -0.41
#